data_1b05c5e5faca33708ed25a92a6d4b227
#
_entry.id   1b05c5e5faca33708ed25a92a6d4b227
#
_cell.length_a   1.000
_cell.length_b   1.000
_cell.length_c   1.000
_cell.angle_alpha   90.00
_cell.angle_beta   90.00
_cell.angle_gamma   90.00
#
_symmetry.space_group_name_H-M   'P 1'
#
loop_
_entity.id
_entity.type
_entity.pdbx_description
1 polymer ?
#
loop_
_entity_poly.entity_id
_entity_poly.type
_entity_poly.pdbx_seq_one_letter_code
_entity_poly.pdbx_strand_id
1 'polypeptide(L)'
;MELNIDYVSDLHLTHYISKNESITKIDKLVQDKISMQVKGDILVVAGDIDEDINRVSELLYSCSKYYKKVIFVLGNHEYYIPVIKYIYTDPMAEEYNYNSMNKVYRLNEIFKDNKDIIILDKTNNTKGLYTYNTFLLAGDTLWYKPVTLVDKLYNYPMQNDSRFILSELSKKDKIQKLHNDSISWYNNLPNNIDLIITHIPPFRNKSNSRGNNSCYYTEVKEYKSPVWIYGHDHKEEDIIINNTRLVNQDVVLKTLTITK
;
A
#
# COMPACT_ATOMS: atom_id res chain seq x y z
N MET A 1 26.67 3.60 6.37
CA MET A 1 25.64 3.38 7.40
C MET A 1 24.73 2.25 6.98
N GLU A 2 24.13 1.55 7.94
CA GLU A 2 23.18 0.46 7.64
C GLU A 2 21.81 0.80 8.24
N LEU A 3 20.77 0.38 7.56
CA LEU A 3 19.39 0.44 8.02
C LEU A 3 18.76 -0.93 7.86
N ASN A 4 18.35 -1.55 8.97
CA ASN A 4 17.64 -2.80 9.00
C ASN A 4 16.13 -2.53 8.94
N ILE A 5 15.47 -3.16 7.99
CA ILE A 5 14.06 -2.94 7.68
C ILE A 5 13.34 -4.28 7.76
N ASP A 6 12.36 -4.36 8.65
CA ASP A 6 11.35 -5.41 8.57
C ASP A 6 10.24 -4.96 7.63
N TYR A 7 9.74 -5.84 6.79
CA TYR A 7 8.69 -5.51 5.82
C TYR A 7 7.65 -6.60 5.67
N VAL A 8 6.44 -6.18 5.37
CA VAL A 8 5.25 -7.01 5.16
C VAL A 8 4.25 -6.28 4.26
N SER A 9 3.37 -7.01 3.59
CA SER A 9 2.22 -6.47 2.86
C SER A 9 1.01 -7.38 2.97
N ASP A 10 -0.13 -6.93 2.45
CA ASP A 10 -1.33 -7.75 2.19
C ASP A 10 -1.85 -8.49 3.44
N LEU A 11 -1.86 -7.81 4.58
CA LEU A 11 -2.25 -8.39 5.86
C LEU A 11 -3.74 -8.78 5.91
N HIS A 12 -4.61 -8.04 5.22
CA HIS A 12 -6.04 -8.32 5.14
C HIS A 12 -6.66 -8.80 6.45
N LEU A 13 -6.67 -7.95 7.47
CA LEU A 13 -7.06 -8.31 8.85
C LEU A 13 -8.41 -9.02 8.93
N THR A 14 -9.31 -8.76 7.98
CA THR A 14 -10.61 -9.46 7.87
C THR A 14 -10.48 -10.97 7.71
N HIS A 15 -9.35 -11.51 7.27
CA HIS A 15 -9.09 -12.95 7.20
C HIS A 15 -8.77 -13.57 8.55
N TYR A 16 -8.33 -12.77 9.53
CA TYR A 16 -7.91 -13.23 10.85
C TYR A 16 -8.85 -12.80 11.97
N ILE A 17 -9.52 -11.67 11.78
CA ILE A 17 -10.33 -11.02 12.80
C ILE A 17 -11.69 -10.66 12.17
N SER A 18 -12.79 -11.23 12.69
CA SER A 18 -14.12 -10.92 12.17
C SER A 18 -14.48 -9.44 12.43
N LYS A 19 -15.37 -8.88 11.58
CA LYS A 19 -15.78 -7.46 11.67
C LYS A 19 -16.39 -7.06 13.02
N ASN A 20 -16.95 -8.04 13.74
CA ASN A 20 -17.59 -7.83 15.05
C ASN A 20 -16.65 -8.05 16.24
N GLU A 21 -15.38 -8.37 15.98
CA GLU A 21 -14.43 -8.64 17.03
C GLU A 21 -13.70 -7.37 17.48
N SER A 22 -13.34 -7.37 18.77
CA SER A 22 -12.71 -6.25 19.44
C SER A 22 -11.33 -5.92 18.84
N ILE A 23 -11.02 -4.65 18.78
CA ILE A 23 -9.70 -4.06 18.47
C ILE A 23 -8.55 -4.71 19.27
N THR A 24 -8.81 -5.15 20.52
CA THR A 24 -7.83 -5.88 21.34
C THR A 24 -7.25 -7.13 20.71
N LYS A 25 -7.96 -7.73 19.72
CA LYS A 25 -7.42 -8.85 18.95
C LYS A 25 -6.35 -8.44 17.96
N ILE A 26 -6.35 -7.19 17.50
CA ILE A 26 -5.30 -6.66 16.64
C ILE A 26 -4.00 -6.58 17.43
N ASP A 27 -4.02 -6.02 18.63
CA ASP A 27 -2.85 -5.99 19.52
C ASP A 27 -2.28 -7.39 19.74
N LYS A 28 -3.14 -8.37 20.00
CA LYS A 28 -2.72 -9.77 20.17
C LYS A 28 -2.12 -10.34 18.88
N LEU A 29 -2.72 -10.08 17.72
CA LEU A 29 -2.18 -10.50 16.43
C LEU A 29 -0.77 -9.92 16.21
N VAL A 30 -0.59 -8.63 16.46
CA VAL A 30 0.71 -7.96 16.36
C VAL A 30 1.71 -8.56 17.34
N GLN A 31 1.31 -8.82 18.57
CA GLN A 31 2.15 -9.47 19.57
C GLN A 31 2.58 -10.87 19.12
N ASP A 32 1.65 -11.68 18.64
CA ASP A 32 1.91 -13.09 18.29
C ASP A 32 2.67 -13.23 16.96
N LYS A 33 2.45 -12.34 15.98
CA LYS A 33 2.95 -12.48 14.60
C LYS A 33 4.11 -11.55 14.27
N ILE A 34 4.15 -10.36 14.84
CA ILE A 34 5.12 -9.33 14.50
C ILE A 34 6.18 -9.18 15.61
N SER A 35 5.76 -8.94 16.86
CA SER A 35 6.70 -8.59 17.93
C SER A 35 7.76 -9.65 18.19
N MET A 36 7.42 -10.93 18.04
CA MET A 36 8.35 -12.05 18.23
C MET A 36 9.39 -12.20 17.12
N GLN A 37 9.21 -11.50 16.01
CA GLN A 37 10.06 -11.60 14.81
C GLN A 37 10.83 -10.31 14.52
N VAL A 38 10.69 -9.27 15.34
CA VAL A 38 11.36 -7.97 15.16
C VAL A 38 12.87 -8.13 15.06
N LYS A 39 13.44 -7.68 13.96
CA LYS A 39 14.89 -7.63 13.70
C LYS A 39 15.31 -6.27 13.14
N GLY A 40 14.38 -5.56 12.49
CA GLY A 40 14.61 -4.27 11.87
C GLY A 40 14.53 -3.10 12.86
N ASP A 41 15.12 -1.99 12.48
CA ASP A 41 14.96 -0.70 13.19
C ASP A 41 13.59 -0.08 12.88
N ILE A 42 13.12 -0.27 11.66
CA ILE A 42 11.83 0.24 11.17
C ILE A 42 11.00 -0.89 10.57
N LEU A 43 9.69 -0.72 10.62
CA LEU A 43 8.74 -1.58 9.90
C LEU A 43 8.25 -0.85 8.66
N VAL A 44 8.23 -1.54 7.53
CA VAL A 44 7.57 -1.12 6.30
C VAL A 44 6.34 -1.99 6.06
N VAL A 45 5.17 -1.37 5.93
CA VAL A 45 3.93 -2.04 5.53
C VAL A 45 3.55 -1.57 4.13
N ALA A 46 3.64 -2.47 3.14
CA ALA A 46 3.43 -2.15 1.74
C ALA A 46 1.97 -2.33 1.28
N GLY A 47 1.03 -1.79 2.07
CA GLY A 47 -0.39 -1.73 1.73
C GLY A 47 -1.23 -2.94 2.11
N ASP A 48 -2.54 -2.78 1.94
CA ASP A 48 -3.58 -3.79 2.14
C ASP A 48 -3.61 -4.37 3.56
N ILE A 49 -3.69 -3.48 4.56
CA ILE A 49 -3.94 -3.87 5.94
C ILE A 49 -5.41 -4.26 6.14
N ASP A 50 -6.33 -3.35 5.82
CA ASP A 50 -7.78 -3.58 5.96
C ASP A 50 -8.60 -2.51 5.21
N GLU A 51 -9.88 -2.80 4.97
CA GLU A 51 -10.84 -1.83 4.43
C GLU A 51 -11.33 -0.84 5.50
N ASP A 52 -11.20 -1.14 6.80
CA ASP A 52 -11.59 -0.27 7.91
C ASP A 52 -10.38 0.51 8.43
N ILE A 53 -10.42 1.86 8.28
CA ILE A 53 -9.32 2.73 8.71
C ILE A 53 -9.07 2.71 10.23
N ASN A 54 -10.07 2.36 11.06
CA ASN A 54 -9.85 2.21 12.48
C ASN A 54 -8.98 0.99 12.77
N ARG A 55 -9.22 -0.12 12.04
CA ARG A 55 -8.41 -1.34 12.14
C ARG A 55 -7.01 -1.13 11.58
N VAL A 56 -6.90 -0.39 10.45
CA VAL A 56 -5.60 0.05 9.92
C VAL A 56 -4.84 0.85 10.97
N SER A 57 -5.50 1.83 11.57
CA SER A 57 -4.88 2.70 12.58
C SER A 57 -4.42 1.92 13.81
N GLU A 58 -5.25 1.01 14.32
CA GLU A 58 -4.93 0.18 15.46
C GLU A 58 -3.72 -0.72 15.22
N LEU A 59 -3.66 -1.37 14.03
CA LEU A 59 -2.49 -2.17 13.67
C LEU A 59 -1.22 -1.32 13.68
N LEU A 60 -1.25 -0.15 13.03
CA LEU A 60 -0.10 0.74 12.95
C LEU A 60 0.34 1.24 14.35
N TYR A 61 -0.61 1.61 15.22
CA TYR A 61 -0.31 1.98 16.61
C TYR A 61 0.25 0.80 17.41
N SER A 62 -0.28 -0.40 17.22
CA SER A 62 0.24 -1.59 17.89
C SER A 62 1.67 -1.90 17.43
N CYS A 63 1.95 -1.82 16.14
CA CYS A 63 3.30 -2.02 15.60
C CYS A 63 4.30 -0.96 16.09
N SER A 64 3.89 0.30 16.25
CA SER A 64 4.78 1.38 16.71
C SER A 64 5.31 1.19 18.13
N LYS A 65 4.74 0.26 18.90
CA LYS A 65 5.28 -0.14 20.21
C LYS A 65 6.59 -0.92 20.11
N TYR A 66 6.90 -1.50 18.95
CA TYR A 66 8.02 -2.42 18.73
C TYR A 66 9.09 -1.88 17.79
N TYR A 67 8.80 -0.83 17.01
CA TYR A 67 9.70 -0.25 16.01
C TYR A 67 9.96 1.23 16.28
N LYS A 68 11.15 1.71 15.91
CA LYS A 68 11.48 3.14 15.99
C LYS A 68 10.62 3.99 15.07
N LYS A 69 10.26 3.42 13.91
CA LYS A 69 9.29 3.99 12.94
C LYS A 69 8.50 2.89 12.26
N VAL A 70 7.24 3.19 11.97
CA VAL A 70 6.40 2.40 11.08
C VAL A 70 6.13 3.23 9.83
N ILE A 71 6.56 2.74 8.69
CA ILE A 71 6.38 3.38 7.38
C ILE A 71 5.28 2.62 6.65
N PHE A 72 4.23 3.31 6.26
CA PHE A 72 3.07 2.71 5.61
C PHE A 72 2.80 3.38 4.27
N VAL A 73 2.56 2.61 3.22
CA VAL A 73 1.93 3.05 1.97
C VAL A 73 0.54 2.41 1.86
N LEU A 74 -0.40 3.11 1.26
CA LEU A 74 -1.74 2.59 1.09
C LEU A 74 -1.76 1.56 -0.04
N GLY A 75 -2.48 0.45 0.20
CA GLY A 75 -2.88 -0.48 -0.87
C GLY A 75 -4.23 -0.08 -1.47
N ASN A 76 -4.77 -0.93 -2.34
CA ASN A 76 -6.08 -0.67 -2.94
C ASN A 76 -7.23 -0.88 -1.93
N HIS A 77 -7.08 -1.77 -0.94
CA HIS A 77 -8.10 -2.00 0.08
C HIS A 77 -8.32 -0.79 1.00
N GLU A 78 -7.33 0.02 1.28
CA GLU A 78 -7.51 1.27 2.03
C GLU A 78 -8.42 2.29 1.32
N TYR A 79 -8.59 2.16 -0.01
CA TYR A 79 -9.53 2.98 -0.79
C TYR A 79 -10.94 2.40 -0.84
N TYR A 80 -11.14 1.13 -0.47
CA TYR A 80 -12.45 0.49 -0.61
C TYR A 80 -13.48 1.05 0.34
N ILE A 81 -14.65 1.36 -0.21
CA ILE A 81 -15.89 1.61 0.50
C ILE A 81 -16.85 0.51 0.05
N PRO A 82 -16.94 -0.61 0.80
CA PRO A 82 -17.82 -1.73 0.43
C PRO A 82 -19.28 -1.31 0.54
N VAL A 83 -19.91 -1.04 -0.59
CA VAL A 83 -21.33 -0.71 -0.68
C VAL A 83 -22.16 -1.98 -0.78
N ILE A 84 -23.07 -2.19 0.16
CA ILE A 84 -24.04 -3.29 0.08
C ILE A 84 -25.06 -2.94 -1.01
N LYS A 85 -25.06 -3.70 -2.10
CA LYS A 85 -25.75 -3.45 -3.38
C LYS A 85 -27.27 -3.19 -3.32
N TYR A 86 -27.89 -3.33 -2.14
CA TYR A 86 -29.34 -3.25 -1.95
C TYR A 86 -29.79 -2.30 -0.83
N ILE A 87 -28.85 -1.57 -0.22
CA ILE A 87 -29.17 -0.59 0.82
C ILE A 87 -29.00 0.79 0.18
N TYR A 88 -30.07 1.56 0.10
CA TYR A 88 -30.08 2.92 -0.46
C TYR A 88 -29.24 3.92 0.34
N THR A 89 -28.92 3.59 1.59
CA THR A 89 -28.03 4.36 2.48
C THR A 89 -27.04 3.40 3.12
N ASP A 90 -25.79 3.43 2.67
CA ASP A 90 -24.70 2.70 3.33
C ASP A 90 -23.99 3.68 4.27
N PRO A 91 -24.04 3.46 5.60
CA PRO A 91 -23.45 4.39 6.56
C PRO A 91 -21.96 4.68 6.30
N MET A 92 -21.20 3.68 5.84
CA MET A 92 -19.79 3.88 5.50
C MET A 92 -19.64 4.74 4.24
N ALA A 93 -20.48 4.54 3.23
CA ALA A 93 -20.42 5.36 2.03
C ALA A 93 -20.84 6.80 2.31
N GLU A 94 -21.86 7.02 3.15
CA GLU A 94 -22.28 8.34 3.61
C GLU A 94 -21.19 9.03 4.43
N GLU A 95 -20.51 8.33 5.32
CA GLU A 95 -19.42 8.88 6.14
C GLU A 95 -18.32 9.52 5.28
N TYR A 96 -18.06 8.95 4.10
CA TYR A 96 -17.05 9.46 3.16
C TYR A 96 -17.65 10.20 1.95
N ASN A 97 -18.93 10.59 2.01
CA ASN A 97 -19.63 11.25 0.90
C ASN A 97 -19.47 10.48 -0.44
N TYR A 98 -19.56 9.16 -0.42
CA TYR A 98 -19.41 8.29 -1.59
C TYR A 98 -18.10 8.54 -2.37
N ASN A 99 -17.03 8.94 -1.69
CA ASN A 99 -15.75 9.24 -2.30
C ASN A 99 -14.58 8.62 -1.51
N SER A 100 -13.90 7.66 -2.12
CA SER A 100 -12.75 6.96 -1.53
C SER A 100 -11.59 7.89 -1.16
N MET A 101 -11.41 9.00 -1.87
CA MET A 101 -10.38 9.97 -1.53
C MET A 101 -10.64 10.65 -0.18
N ASN A 102 -11.89 10.86 0.21
CA ASN A 102 -12.22 11.40 1.53
C ASN A 102 -11.79 10.43 2.65
N LYS A 103 -11.94 9.12 2.41
CA LYS A 103 -11.44 8.09 3.34
C LYS A 103 -9.91 8.13 3.46
N VAL A 104 -9.22 8.24 2.32
CA VAL A 104 -7.76 8.37 2.29
C VAL A 104 -7.29 9.64 3.01
N TYR A 105 -7.94 10.78 2.77
CA TYR A 105 -7.61 12.02 3.47
C TYR A 105 -7.82 11.89 4.98
N ARG A 106 -8.91 11.24 5.41
CA ARG A 106 -9.15 11.00 6.83
C ARG A 106 -8.07 10.13 7.47
N LEU A 107 -7.63 9.06 6.79
CA LEU A 107 -6.53 8.23 7.28
C LEU A 107 -5.22 9.02 7.38
N ASN A 108 -4.91 9.85 6.39
CA ASN A 108 -3.75 10.74 6.42
C ASN A 108 -3.83 11.76 7.58
N GLU A 109 -5.02 12.32 7.87
CA GLU A 109 -5.22 13.24 8.99
C GLU A 109 -5.00 12.61 10.36
N ILE A 110 -5.35 11.33 10.55
CA ILE A 110 -5.11 10.60 11.81
C ILE A 110 -3.61 10.60 12.16
N PHE A 111 -2.74 10.50 11.17
CA PHE A 111 -1.30 10.34 11.38
C PHE A 111 -0.46 11.57 11.03
N LYS A 112 -1.04 12.69 10.61
CA LYS A 112 -0.30 13.86 10.09
C LYS A 112 0.76 14.42 11.04
N ASP A 113 0.49 14.36 12.35
CA ASP A 113 1.37 14.87 13.41
C ASP A 113 2.07 13.73 14.18
N ASN A 114 1.86 12.49 13.76
CA ASN A 114 2.49 11.33 14.40
C ASN A 114 3.97 11.27 14.00
N LYS A 115 4.83 11.11 15.00
CA LYS A 115 6.29 11.07 14.78
C LYS A 115 6.81 9.66 14.52
N ASP A 116 6.07 8.64 14.93
CA ASP A 116 6.51 7.24 14.90
C ASP A 116 5.84 6.43 13.79
N ILE A 117 4.70 6.91 13.28
CA ILE A 117 3.97 6.32 12.16
C ILE A 117 3.94 7.32 11.01
N ILE A 118 4.51 6.95 9.87
CA ILE A 118 4.64 7.80 8.70
C ILE A 118 3.87 7.17 7.54
N ILE A 119 2.84 7.84 7.07
CA ILE A 119 2.16 7.44 5.84
C ILE A 119 2.87 8.10 4.66
N LEU A 120 3.36 7.30 3.72
CA LEU A 120 3.89 7.78 2.45
C LEU A 120 2.76 7.76 1.42
N ASP A 121 2.29 8.93 1.07
CA ASP A 121 1.22 9.15 0.09
C ASP A 121 1.49 10.47 -0.64
N LYS A 122 1.38 10.46 -1.96
CA LYS A 122 1.57 11.67 -2.81
C LYS A 122 0.62 12.82 -2.46
N THR A 123 -0.52 12.53 -1.81
CA THR A 123 -1.57 13.53 -1.54
C THR A 123 -1.45 14.21 -0.18
N ASN A 124 -0.63 13.68 0.73
CA ASN A 124 -0.43 14.24 2.07
C ASN A 124 0.79 15.18 2.15
N ASN A 125 1.10 15.66 3.38
CA ASN A 125 2.22 16.62 3.60
C ASN A 125 3.58 16.02 3.31
N THR A 126 3.76 14.70 3.38
CA THR A 126 5.02 14.04 3.01
C THR A 126 5.26 14.07 1.52
N LYS A 127 4.21 14.22 0.70
CA LYS A 127 4.23 14.06 -0.76
C LYS A 127 4.88 12.73 -1.18
N GLY A 128 4.69 11.70 -0.33
CA GLY A 128 5.28 10.39 -0.53
C GLY A 128 6.79 10.32 -0.28
N LEU A 129 7.38 11.26 0.46
CA LEU A 129 8.82 11.29 0.76
C LEU A 129 9.06 11.37 2.28
N TYR A 130 10.04 10.65 2.77
CA TYR A 130 10.47 10.69 4.16
C TYR A 130 11.97 10.41 4.29
N THR A 131 12.64 11.16 5.15
CA THR A 131 14.05 10.92 5.47
C THR A 131 14.18 10.32 6.87
N TYR A 132 14.68 9.10 6.94
CA TYR A 132 15.04 8.45 8.20
C TYR A 132 16.56 8.43 8.34
N ASN A 133 17.09 9.12 9.34
CA ASN A 133 18.53 9.39 9.47
C ASN A 133 19.08 10.02 8.18
N THR A 134 19.87 9.26 7.41
CA THR A 134 20.43 9.70 6.11
C THR A 134 19.75 9.04 4.92
N PHE A 135 18.84 8.11 5.14
CA PHE A 135 18.17 7.37 4.09
C PHE A 135 16.91 8.10 3.61
N LEU A 136 16.81 8.32 2.31
CA LEU A 136 15.64 8.90 1.66
C LEU A 136 14.72 7.78 1.18
N LEU A 137 13.51 7.74 1.73
CA LEU A 137 12.45 6.80 1.39
C LEU A 137 11.38 7.50 0.56
N ALA A 138 10.86 6.82 -0.45
CA ALA A 138 9.72 7.28 -1.24
C ALA A 138 8.62 6.21 -1.26
N GLY A 139 7.34 6.63 -1.25
CA GLY A 139 6.25 5.67 -1.32
C GLY A 139 4.92 6.26 -1.80
N ASP A 140 4.14 5.42 -2.46
CA ASP A 140 2.79 5.66 -2.97
C ASP A 140 2.13 4.32 -3.29
N THR A 141 0.82 4.28 -3.49
CA THR A 141 0.11 3.07 -3.99
C THR A 141 0.64 2.61 -5.35
N LEU A 142 1.04 3.53 -6.22
CA LEU A 142 1.50 3.32 -7.61
C LEU A 142 0.41 2.70 -8.51
N TRP A 143 -0.76 3.33 -8.55
CA TRP A 143 -1.93 2.83 -9.27
C TRP A 143 -1.65 2.40 -10.72
N TYR A 144 -2.18 1.23 -11.10
CA TYR A 144 -2.18 0.68 -12.45
C TYR A 144 -3.21 1.34 -13.37
N LYS A 145 -3.16 0.98 -14.65
CA LYS A 145 -4.27 1.21 -15.60
C LYS A 145 -4.52 -0.02 -16.48
N PRO A 146 -5.77 -0.30 -16.84
CA PRO A 146 -6.09 -1.32 -17.85
C PRO A 146 -5.51 -0.94 -19.21
N VAL A 147 -4.62 -1.77 -19.77
CA VAL A 147 -3.92 -1.49 -21.04
C VAL A 147 -4.61 -2.15 -22.21
N THR A 148 -4.79 -3.48 -22.14
CA THR A 148 -5.36 -4.25 -23.24
C THR A 148 -6.87 -4.07 -23.36
N LEU A 149 -7.45 -4.43 -24.50
CA LEU A 149 -8.90 -4.41 -24.68
C LEU A 149 -9.59 -5.39 -23.70
N VAL A 150 -8.98 -6.54 -23.45
CA VAL A 150 -9.46 -7.52 -22.47
C VAL A 150 -9.44 -6.93 -21.05
N ASP A 151 -8.37 -6.23 -20.68
CA ASP A 151 -8.29 -5.59 -19.36
C ASP A 151 -9.39 -4.51 -19.20
N LYS A 152 -9.62 -3.72 -20.25
CA LYS A 152 -10.62 -2.63 -20.21
C LYS A 152 -12.07 -3.14 -20.17
N LEU A 153 -12.38 -4.21 -20.90
CA LEU A 153 -13.75 -4.69 -21.06
C LEU A 153 -14.13 -5.79 -20.06
N TYR A 154 -13.17 -6.57 -19.59
CA TYR A 154 -13.44 -7.73 -18.74
C TYR A 154 -12.69 -7.69 -17.40
N ASN A 155 -11.36 -7.60 -17.43
CA ASN A 155 -10.59 -7.74 -16.19
C ASN A 155 -10.89 -6.64 -15.18
N TYR A 156 -10.74 -5.37 -15.56
CA TYR A 156 -10.96 -4.23 -14.64
C TYR A 156 -12.43 -4.14 -14.16
N PRO A 157 -13.47 -4.25 -15.02
CA PRO A 157 -14.85 -4.23 -14.55
C PRO A 157 -15.21 -5.33 -13.54
N MET A 158 -14.49 -6.46 -13.57
CA MET A 158 -14.70 -7.57 -12.65
C MET A 158 -13.94 -7.42 -11.33
N GLN A 159 -12.97 -6.52 -11.26
CA GLN A 159 -12.18 -6.27 -10.05
C GLN A 159 -12.95 -5.50 -8.99
N ASN A 160 -12.60 -5.73 -7.74
CA ASN A 160 -13.11 -5.00 -6.59
C ASN A 160 -12.79 -3.50 -6.68
N ASP A 161 -11.63 -3.12 -7.20
CA ASP A 161 -11.23 -1.73 -7.43
C ASP A 161 -12.27 -0.95 -8.25
N SER A 162 -12.82 -1.59 -9.29
CA SER A 162 -13.85 -0.96 -10.11
C SER A 162 -15.18 -0.76 -9.38
N ARG A 163 -15.43 -1.54 -8.33
CA ARG A 163 -16.70 -1.60 -7.59
C ARG A 163 -16.65 -0.80 -6.30
N PHE A 164 -15.57 -0.92 -5.53
CA PHE A 164 -15.48 -0.41 -4.18
C PHE A 164 -14.67 0.88 -4.05
N ILE A 165 -13.90 1.27 -5.07
CA ILE A 165 -13.36 2.62 -5.13
C ILE A 165 -14.44 3.54 -5.67
N LEU A 166 -15.02 4.34 -4.79
CA LEU A 166 -16.10 5.27 -5.13
C LEU A 166 -15.54 6.63 -5.55
N SER A 167 -16.18 7.26 -6.51
CA SER A 167 -15.80 8.58 -7.04
C SER A 167 -16.95 9.11 -7.90
N GLU A 168 -17.03 10.41 -8.07
CA GLU A 168 -17.92 11.07 -9.04
C GLU A 168 -17.56 10.75 -10.51
N LEU A 169 -16.30 10.35 -10.74
CA LEU A 169 -15.82 9.98 -12.06
C LEU A 169 -16.34 8.61 -12.50
N SER A 170 -16.45 8.39 -13.81
CA SER A 170 -16.68 7.06 -14.35
C SER A 170 -15.59 6.07 -13.90
N LYS A 171 -15.91 4.76 -13.92
CA LYS A 171 -14.92 3.73 -13.54
C LYS A 171 -13.63 3.85 -14.33
N LYS A 172 -13.71 4.13 -15.63
CA LYS A 172 -12.56 4.30 -16.53
C LYS A 172 -11.75 5.56 -16.16
N ASP A 173 -12.42 6.69 -16.00
CA ASP A 173 -11.75 7.96 -15.75
C ASP A 173 -11.10 7.99 -14.35
N LYS A 174 -11.74 7.38 -13.36
CA LYS A 174 -11.23 7.21 -12.02
C LYS A 174 -9.88 6.49 -12.00
N ILE A 175 -9.80 5.27 -12.57
CA ILE A 175 -8.56 4.50 -12.56
C ILE A 175 -7.47 5.15 -13.41
N GLN A 176 -7.87 5.80 -14.52
CA GLN A 176 -6.92 6.56 -15.35
C GLN A 176 -6.34 7.76 -14.59
N LYS A 177 -7.18 8.46 -13.81
CA LYS A 177 -6.71 9.57 -12.97
C LYS A 177 -5.76 9.08 -11.89
N LEU A 178 -6.12 8.05 -11.12
CA LEU A 178 -5.27 7.48 -10.07
C LEU A 178 -3.90 7.06 -10.63
N HIS A 179 -3.90 6.39 -11.79
CA HIS A 179 -2.66 6.01 -12.46
C HIS A 179 -1.83 7.22 -12.91
N ASN A 180 -2.44 8.20 -13.56
CA ASN A 180 -1.73 9.39 -14.03
C ASN A 180 -1.11 10.16 -12.87
N ASP A 181 -1.84 10.31 -11.77
CA ASP A 181 -1.34 10.97 -10.56
C ASP A 181 -0.14 10.21 -9.96
N SER A 182 -0.20 8.87 -9.91
CA SER A 182 0.91 8.02 -9.44
C SER A 182 2.14 8.11 -10.35
N ILE A 183 1.96 8.05 -11.67
CA ILE A 183 3.08 8.18 -12.63
C ILE A 183 3.67 9.58 -12.61
N SER A 184 2.84 10.62 -12.48
CA SER A 184 3.32 11.99 -12.33
C SER A 184 4.17 12.14 -11.06
N TRP A 185 3.70 11.61 -9.93
CA TRP A 185 4.48 11.57 -8.69
C TRP A 185 5.82 10.85 -8.90
N TYR A 186 5.80 9.63 -9.44
CA TYR A 186 6.99 8.84 -9.67
C TYR A 186 8.03 9.54 -10.56
N ASN A 187 7.59 10.13 -11.67
CA ASN A 187 8.49 10.83 -12.59
C ASN A 187 9.17 12.05 -11.95
N ASN A 188 8.51 12.70 -10.99
CA ASN A 188 9.03 13.86 -10.27
C ASN A 188 9.87 13.49 -9.04
N LEU A 189 10.04 12.21 -8.70
CA LEU A 189 10.92 11.80 -7.62
C LEU A 189 12.39 12.16 -7.89
N PRO A 190 13.16 12.55 -6.86
CA PRO A 190 14.60 12.77 -7.00
C PRO A 190 15.34 11.46 -7.35
N ASN A 191 16.55 11.59 -7.89
CA ASN A 191 17.34 10.43 -8.34
C ASN A 191 18.16 9.75 -7.22
N ASN A 192 18.16 10.29 -6.01
CA ASN A 192 18.96 9.80 -4.88
C ASN A 192 18.13 9.08 -3.81
N ILE A 193 17.10 8.37 -4.22
CA ILE A 193 16.24 7.60 -3.31
C ILE A 193 16.96 6.30 -2.94
N ASP A 194 17.00 5.99 -1.65
CA ASP A 194 17.61 4.77 -1.12
C ASP A 194 16.63 3.59 -1.12
N LEU A 195 15.32 3.86 -0.92
CA LEU A 195 14.27 2.85 -0.91
C LEU A 195 12.97 3.41 -1.50
N ILE A 196 12.36 2.69 -2.43
CA ILE A 196 10.99 2.94 -2.88
C ILE A 196 10.07 1.87 -2.31
N ILE A 197 8.88 2.30 -1.87
CA ILE A 197 7.84 1.43 -1.31
C ILE A 197 6.57 1.70 -2.09
N THR A 198 5.99 0.66 -2.71
CA THR A 198 4.69 0.79 -3.37
C THR A 198 3.80 -0.39 -2.99
N HIS A 199 2.49 -0.25 -3.16
CA HIS A 199 1.64 -1.43 -3.05
C HIS A 199 1.60 -2.19 -4.38
N ILE A 200 1.29 -1.49 -5.48
CA ILE A 200 1.26 -2.12 -6.82
C ILE A 200 2.70 -2.38 -7.31
N PRO A 201 2.98 -3.58 -7.86
CA PRO A 201 4.29 -3.91 -8.43
C PRO A 201 4.70 -2.95 -9.55
N PRO A 202 5.99 -2.51 -9.61
CA PRO A 202 6.48 -1.58 -10.64
C PRO A 202 6.82 -2.24 -11.97
N PHE A 203 6.51 -3.52 -12.15
CA PHE A 203 6.88 -4.30 -13.33
C PHE A 203 5.84 -5.37 -13.64
N ARG A 204 5.85 -5.82 -14.87
CA ARG A 204 5.06 -6.96 -15.33
C ARG A 204 5.75 -8.27 -14.96
N ASN A 205 5.19 -9.01 -14.01
CA ASN A 205 5.69 -10.34 -13.67
C ASN A 205 5.15 -11.40 -14.65
N LYS A 206 5.93 -11.75 -15.67
CA LYS A 206 5.54 -12.73 -16.70
C LYS A 206 5.47 -14.18 -16.19
N SER A 207 6.09 -14.48 -15.05
CA SER A 207 6.05 -15.82 -14.43
C SER A 207 4.76 -16.05 -13.63
N ASN A 208 3.97 -15.01 -13.41
CA ASN A 208 2.71 -15.05 -12.68
C ASN A 208 1.52 -14.96 -13.65
N SER A 209 0.46 -15.73 -13.40
CA SER A 209 -0.80 -15.62 -14.15
C SER A 209 -1.39 -14.19 -14.12
N ARG A 210 -1.19 -13.46 -13.02
CA ARG A 210 -1.55 -12.04 -12.87
C ARG A 210 -0.77 -11.12 -13.81
N GLY A 211 0.45 -11.48 -14.22
CA GLY A 211 1.25 -10.71 -15.19
C GLY A 211 0.67 -10.59 -16.59
N ASN A 212 -0.40 -11.34 -16.91
CA ASN A 212 -1.16 -11.16 -18.14
C ASN A 212 -2.32 -10.16 -18.01
N ASN A 213 -2.55 -9.62 -16.80
CA ASN A 213 -3.59 -8.66 -16.51
C ASN A 213 -2.95 -7.35 -16.00
N SER A 214 -3.03 -6.28 -16.78
CA SER A 214 -2.44 -4.99 -16.45
C SER A 214 -3.09 -4.28 -15.26
N CYS A 215 -4.12 -4.88 -14.66
CA CYS A 215 -4.71 -4.41 -13.40
C CYS A 215 -3.91 -4.86 -12.16
N TYR A 216 -2.79 -5.55 -12.33
CA TYR A 216 -1.95 -6.02 -11.21
C TYR A 216 -0.56 -5.40 -11.17
N TYR A 217 -0.21 -4.52 -12.11
CA TYR A 217 1.12 -3.91 -12.14
C TYR A 217 1.12 -2.56 -12.85
N THR A 218 2.15 -1.78 -12.60
CA THR A 218 2.43 -0.53 -13.29
C THR A 218 3.87 -0.54 -13.79
N GLU A 219 4.07 -0.73 -15.09
CA GLU A 219 5.43 -0.74 -15.64
C GLU A 219 6.03 0.66 -15.57
N VAL A 220 7.11 0.81 -14.80
CA VAL A 220 7.93 2.01 -14.80
C VAL A 220 9.04 1.88 -15.84
N LYS A 221 9.42 3.02 -16.44
CA LYS A 221 10.46 3.01 -17.49
C LYS A 221 11.87 2.90 -16.92
N GLU A 222 12.08 3.43 -15.74
CA GLU A 222 13.38 3.55 -15.08
C GLU A 222 13.22 3.29 -13.59
N TYR A 223 14.16 2.58 -12.98
CA TYR A 223 14.16 2.35 -11.54
C TYR A 223 15.04 3.40 -10.85
N LYS A 224 14.46 4.16 -9.92
CA LYS A 224 15.11 5.31 -9.27
C LYS A 224 15.72 4.99 -7.89
N SER A 225 15.76 3.72 -7.52
CA SER A 225 16.26 3.28 -6.21
C SER A 225 16.95 1.94 -6.33
N PRO A 226 17.99 1.66 -5.52
CA PRO A 226 18.63 0.34 -5.49
C PRO A 226 17.74 -0.75 -4.88
N VAL A 227 16.75 -0.37 -4.04
CA VAL A 227 15.84 -1.31 -3.40
C VAL A 227 14.40 -0.84 -3.53
N TRP A 228 13.50 -1.78 -3.79
CA TRP A 228 12.07 -1.53 -3.91
C TRP A 228 11.26 -2.60 -3.20
N ILE A 229 10.41 -2.20 -2.25
CA ILE A 229 9.45 -3.07 -1.57
C ILE A 229 8.07 -2.86 -2.20
N TYR A 230 7.34 -3.94 -2.48
CA TYR A 230 5.99 -3.87 -3.03
C TYR A 230 5.09 -4.97 -2.45
N GLY A 231 3.78 -4.94 -2.76
CA GLY A 231 2.75 -5.89 -2.33
C GLY A 231 1.85 -6.34 -3.47
N HIS A 232 0.55 -6.53 -3.20
CA HIS A 232 -0.54 -6.77 -4.14
C HIS A 232 -0.58 -8.14 -4.83
N ASP A 233 0.56 -8.71 -5.16
CA ASP A 233 0.64 -9.97 -5.90
C ASP A 233 0.39 -11.21 -5.02
N HIS A 234 0.35 -11.04 -3.70
CA HIS A 234 0.25 -12.13 -2.72
C HIS A 234 1.29 -13.22 -2.98
N LYS A 235 2.54 -12.82 -3.19
CA LYS A 235 3.62 -13.72 -3.54
C LYS A 235 4.92 -13.27 -2.89
N GLU A 236 5.65 -14.21 -2.35
CA GLU A 236 7.01 -13.95 -1.90
C GLU A 236 7.95 -13.85 -3.10
N GLU A 237 8.62 -12.72 -3.25
CA GLU A 237 9.60 -12.49 -4.31
C GLU A 237 10.81 -11.71 -3.79
N ASP A 238 11.98 -12.06 -4.33
CA ASP A 238 13.25 -11.35 -4.16
C ASP A 238 14.03 -11.47 -5.45
N ILE A 239 13.95 -10.45 -6.29
CA ILE A 239 14.49 -10.47 -7.67
C ILE A 239 15.26 -9.18 -7.94
N ILE A 240 16.14 -9.22 -8.94
CA ILE A 240 16.89 -8.07 -9.42
C ILE A 240 16.47 -7.74 -10.84
N ILE A 241 16.01 -6.51 -11.07
CA ILE A 241 15.71 -5.96 -12.39
C ILE A 241 16.46 -4.64 -12.56
N ASN A 242 17.26 -4.50 -13.61
CA ASN A 242 18.02 -3.28 -13.92
C ASN A 242 18.80 -2.72 -12.71
N ASN A 243 19.51 -3.57 -11.98
CA ASN A 243 20.26 -3.25 -10.76
C ASN A 243 19.43 -2.81 -9.55
N THR A 244 18.12 -2.92 -9.60
CA THR A 244 17.22 -2.71 -8.46
C THR A 244 16.80 -4.05 -7.89
N ARG A 245 16.98 -4.25 -6.58
CA ARG A 245 16.43 -5.39 -5.85
C ARG A 245 14.98 -5.10 -5.51
N LEU A 246 14.08 -5.92 -6.05
CA LEU A 246 12.64 -5.84 -5.81
C LEU A 246 12.24 -6.96 -4.88
N VAL A 247 11.59 -6.62 -3.78
CA VAL A 247 11.16 -7.59 -2.77
C VAL A 247 9.67 -7.43 -2.48
N ASN A 248 9.00 -8.56 -2.33
CA ASN A 248 7.62 -8.66 -1.88
C ASN A 248 7.51 -9.73 -0.81
N GLN A 249 6.70 -9.47 0.20
CA GLN A 249 6.41 -10.43 1.27
C GLN A 249 4.96 -10.32 1.71
N ASP A 250 4.20 -11.36 1.42
CA ASP A 250 2.80 -11.53 1.81
C ASP A 250 2.72 -12.07 3.25
N VAL A 251 1.98 -11.38 4.11
CA VAL A 251 1.53 -11.79 5.47
C VAL A 251 2.64 -12.14 6.48
N VAL A 252 3.80 -12.58 6.06
CA VAL A 252 4.92 -12.99 6.94
C VAL A 252 5.99 -11.91 6.96
N LEU A 253 6.45 -11.54 8.16
CA LEU A 253 7.50 -10.54 8.33
C LEU A 253 8.84 -11.03 7.77
N LYS A 254 9.52 -10.20 6.98
CA LYS A 254 10.91 -10.42 6.55
C LYS A 254 11.77 -9.21 6.82
N THR A 255 13.07 -9.45 6.88
CA THR A 255 14.07 -8.40 7.14
C THR A 255 15.00 -8.25 5.95
N LEU A 256 15.29 -7.00 5.59
CA LEU A 256 16.37 -6.64 4.67
C LEU A 256 17.24 -5.54 5.27
N THR A 257 18.48 -5.42 4.80
CA THR A 257 19.42 -4.35 5.17
C THR A 257 19.74 -3.54 3.92
N ILE A 258 19.64 -2.21 4.03
CA ILE A 258 20.17 -1.29 3.03
C ILE A 258 21.41 -0.57 3.58
N THR A 259 22.37 -0.32 2.71
CA THR A 259 23.63 0.35 3.06
C THR A 259 23.82 1.61 2.24
N LYS A 260 24.43 2.62 2.87
CA LYS A 260 24.77 3.90 2.26
C LYS A 260 26.16 4.34 2.65
#